data_cc94c06ae812ce9a9e67bcb517ba035e
#
_entry.id   cc94c06ae812ce9a9e67bcb517ba035e
#
_cell.length_a   1.000
_cell.length_b   1.000
_cell.length_c   1.000
_cell.angle_alpha   90.00
_cell.angle_beta   90.00
_cell.angle_gamma   90.00
#
_symmetry.space_group_name_H-M   'P 1'
#
loop_
_entity.id
_entity.type
_entity.pdbx_description
1 polymer ?
#
loop_
_entity_poly.entity_id
_entity_poly.type
_entity_poly.pdbx_seq_one_letter_code
_entity_poly.pdbx_strand_id
1 'polypeptide(L)'
;MLKKNIYLITPNTLNKSFYYFLPKLLKTKRIKYLQIRLKNLSKKKLVQEIKKIKKIVNKKTKIIINDFPEIASLLNCDGCHVGQKDKEISLVKKKFKTLKIVGVTCHNSKKIALSSVKKGASYVAFGSFYKTNTKKT
;
A
#
# COMPACT_ATOMS: atom_id res chain seq x y z
N MET A 1 -17.46 -12.44 -17.28
CA MET A 1 -16.73 -11.18 -17.21
C MET A 1 -15.87 -11.14 -15.94
N LEU A 2 -14.57 -11.10 -16.05
CA LEU A 2 -13.68 -11.03 -14.88
C LEU A 2 -13.94 -9.71 -14.12
N LYS A 3 -14.38 -9.79 -12.87
CA LYS A 3 -14.56 -8.61 -12.00
C LYS A 3 -13.20 -7.98 -11.75
N LYS A 4 -12.91 -6.86 -12.42
CA LYS A 4 -11.68 -6.10 -12.19
C LYS A 4 -11.70 -5.52 -10.76
N ASN A 5 -10.68 -5.84 -9.98
CA ASN A 5 -10.47 -5.27 -8.66
C ASN A 5 -9.76 -3.91 -8.76
N ILE A 6 -10.10 -3.01 -7.86
CA ILE A 6 -9.46 -1.69 -7.77
C ILE A 6 -8.41 -1.74 -6.65
N TYR A 7 -7.23 -1.23 -6.96
CA TYR A 7 -6.19 -0.89 -6.01
C TYR A 7 -6.23 0.63 -5.79
N LEU A 8 -6.77 1.06 -4.67
CA LEU A 8 -6.90 2.47 -4.31
C LEU A 8 -5.69 2.93 -3.52
N ILE A 9 -5.11 4.08 -3.89
CA ILE A 9 -4.01 4.71 -3.17
C ILE A 9 -4.54 6.03 -2.59
N THR A 10 -4.26 6.30 -1.31
CA THR A 10 -4.66 7.57 -0.71
C THR A 10 -3.92 8.75 -1.35
N PRO A 11 -4.53 9.95 -1.38
CA PRO A 11 -3.79 11.17 -1.62
C PRO A 11 -2.74 11.39 -0.51
N ASN A 12 -1.73 12.23 -0.78
CA ASN A 12 -0.68 12.53 0.20
C ASN A 12 -1.22 13.24 1.46
N THR A 13 -2.32 13.97 1.33
CA THR A 13 -2.99 14.67 2.43
C THR A 13 -4.44 14.23 2.51
N LEU A 14 -4.89 13.85 3.69
CA LEU A 14 -6.28 13.46 3.93
C LEU A 14 -7.08 14.68 4.41
N ASN A 15 -8.16 14.96 3.73
CA ASN A 15 -9.08 16.05 4.05
C ASN A 15 -10.50 15.50 4.36
N LYS A 16 -11.42 16.40 4.70
CA LYS A 16 -12.82 16.03 4.99
C LYS A 16 -13.48 15.28 3.81
N SER A 17 -13.17 15.68 2.57
CA SER A 17 -13.71 15.02 1.37
C SER A 17 -13.25 13.57 1.26
N PHE A 18 -11.99 13.26 1.56
CA PHE A 18 -11.50 11.88 1.57
C PHE A 18 -12.33 11.01 2.53
N TYR A 19 -12.52 11.46 3.77
CA TYR A 19 -13.28 10.71 4.79
C TYR A 19 -14.78 10.60 4.44
N TYR A 20 -15.33 11.58 3.74
CA TYR A 20 -16.71 11.54 3.26
C TYR A 20 -16.90 10.52 2.12
N PHE A 21 -15.97 10.47 1.16
CA PHE A 21 -16.09 9.59 0.00
C PHE A 21 -15.59 8.16 0.24
N LEU A 22 -14.62 7.95 1.11
CA LEU A 22 -14.06 6.61 1.36
C LEU A 22 -15.13 5.55 1.69
N PRO A 23 -16.06 5.76 2.64
CA PRO A 23 -17.11 4.78 2.93
C PRO A 23 -18.02 4.49 1.72
N LYS A 24 -18.31 5.51 0.92
CA LYS A 24 -19.15 5.37 -0.30
C LYS A 24 -18.44 4.50 -1.34
N LEU A 25 -17.15 4.73 -1.56
CA LEU A 25 -16.35 3.91 -2.46
C LEU A 25 -16.25 2.46 -1.98
N LEU A 26 -16.06 2.24 -0.68
CA LEU A 26 -15.97 0.89 -0.11
C LEU A 26 -17.27 0.09 -0.24
N LYS A 27 -18.43 0.76 -0.25
CA LYS A 27 -19.76 0.13 -0.49
C LYS A 27 -19.86 -0.51 -1.88
N THR A 28 -19.09 -0.04 -2.88
CA THR A 28 -19.07 -0.64 -4.22
C THR A 28 -18.52 -2.08 -4.24
N LYS A 29 -17.83 -2.50 -3.16
CA LYS A 29 -17.18 -3.82 -3.02
C LYS A 29 -16.11 -4.12 -4.08
N ARG A 30 -15.70 -3.11 -4.86
CA ARG A 30 -14.70 -3.24 -5.92
C ARG A 30 -13.27 -2.98 -5.44
N ILE A 31 -13.11 -2.24 -4.33
CA ILE A 31 -11.78 -1.91 -3.78
C ILE A 31 -11.26 -3.14 -3.03
N LYS A 32 -10.30 -3.81 -3.65
CA LYS A 32 -9.62 -4.98 -3.07
C LYS A 32 -8.49 -4.57 -2.13
N TYR A 33 -7.76 -3.54 -2.50
CA TYR A 33 -6.62 -3.01 -1.75
C TYR A 33 -6.76 -1.52 -1.55
N LEU A 34 -6.45 -1.05 -0.35
CA LEU A 34 -6.31 0.37 -0.01
C LEU A 34 -4.88 0.59 0.50
N GLN A 35 -4.05 1.25 -0.30
CA GLN A 35 -2.71 1.66 0.11
C GLN A 35 -2.79 3.02 0.81
N ILE A 36 -2.34 3.06 2.05
CA ILE A 36 -2.18 4.29 2.82
C ILE A 36 -0.77 4.82 2.55
N ARG A 37 -0.70 5.91 1.76
CA ARG A 37 0.53 6.55 1.31
C ARG A 37 0.52 8.02 1.68
N LEU A 38 0.85 8.32 2.93
CA LEU A 38 0.88 9.67 3.48
C LEU A 38 2.35 10.08 3.65
N LYS A 39 2.87 10.79 2.65
CA LYS A 39 4.19 11.39 2.73
C LYS A 39 4.13 12.62 3.63
N ASN A 40 5.26 12.98 4.23
CA ASN A 40 5.42 14.18 5.05
C ASN A 40 4.67 14.18 6.40
N LEU A 41 4.19 13.03 6.87
CA LEU A 41 3.70 12.89 8.23
C LEU A 41 4.75 12.29 9.16
N SER A 42 4.77 12.76 10.41
CA SER A 42 5.51 12.04 11.46
C SER A 42 4.91 10.65 11.66
N LYS A 43 5.72 9.68 12.12
CA LYS A 43 5.24 8.32 12.39
C LYS A 43 4.04 8.30 13.35
N LYS A 44 4.03 9.18 14.36
CA LYS A 44 2.92 9.33 15.30
C LYS A 44 1.62 9.73 14.60
N LYS A 45 1.66 10.75 13.74
CA LYS A 45 0.51 11.18 12.94
C LYS A 45 0.06 10.10 11.94
N LEU A 46 1.00 9.43 11.28
CA LEU A 46 0.69 8.32 10.37
C LEU A 46 -0.09 7.21 11.09
N VAL A 47 0.36 6.78 12.27
CA VAL A 47 -0.33 5.79 13.10
C VAL A 47 -1.77 6.23 13.44
N GLN A 48 -1.97 7.50 13.79
CA GLN A 48 -3.29 8.04 14.08
C GLN A 48 -4.22 7.98 12.87
N GLU A 49 -3.73 8.38 11.68
CA GLU A 49 -4.51 8.33 10.44
C GLU A 49 -4.84 6.88 10.02
N ILE A 50 -3.89 5.96 10.14
CA ILE A 50 -4.14 4.54 9.88
C ILE A 50 -5.25 4.01 10.81
N LYS A 51 -5.21 4.32 12.10
CA LYS A 51 -6.24 3.91 13.05
C LYS A 51 -7.63 4.45 12.68
N LYS A 52 -7.73 5.71 12.23
CA LYS A 52 -9.00 6.29 11.74
C LYS A 52 -9.51 5.53 10.51
N ILE A 53 -8.66 5.31 9.51
CA ILE A 53 -9.02 4.60 8.29
C ILE A 53 -9.46 3.16 8.59
N LYS A 54 -8.76 2.46 9.49
CA LYS A 54 -9.11 1.09 9.91
C LYS A 54 -10.53 0.97 10.49
N LYS A 55 -11.05 2.01 11.15
CA LYS A 55 -12.42 2.02 11.66
C LYS A 55 -13.47 2.10 10.54
N ILE A 56 -13.09 2.62 9.37
CA ILE A 56 -13.97 2.82 8.21
C ILE A 56 -13.93 1.62 7.27
N VAL A 57 -12.75 1.01 7.11
CA VAL A 57 -12.50 -0.04 6.14
C VAL A 57 -13.14 -1.37 6.59
N ASN A 58 -13.90 -1.98 5.69
CA ASN A 58 -14.50 -3.28 5.93
C ASN A 58 -13.49 -4.45 5.74
N LYS A 59 -13.83 -5.64 6.25
CA LYS A 59 -12.96 -6.84 6.20
C LYS A 59 -12.62 -7.32 4.77
N LYS A 60 -13.34 -6.88 3.74
CA LYS A 60 -13.13 -7.30 2.34
C LYS A 60 -12.04 -6.51 1.65
N THR A 61 -11.72 -5.31 2.13
CA THR A 61 -10.65 -4.46 1.60
C THR A 61 -9.38 -4.64 2.43
N LYS A 62 -8.28 -4.97 1.76
CA LYS A 62 -6.97 -5.17 2.38
C LYS A 62 -6.24 -3.84 2.56
N ILE A 63 -5.75 -3.56 3.77
CA ILE A 63 -5.02 -2.34 4.08
C ILE A 63 -3.52 -2.59 3.90
N ILE A 64 -2.91 -1.79 3.04
CA ILE A 64 -1.49 -1.83 2.70
C ILE A 64 -0.83 -0.52 3.15
N ILE A 65 0.25 -0.60 3.91
CA ILE A 65 0.99 0.59 4.37
C ILE A 65 2.20 0.81 3.47
N ASN A 66 2.34 2.03 2.95
CA ASN A 66 3.48 2.40 2.12
C ASN A 66 4.73 2.65 2.96
N ASP A 67 5.89 2.09 2.61
CA ASP A 67 7.26 2.30 3.13
C ASP A 67 7.50 1.89 4.61
N PHE A 68 6.47 1.66 5.42
CA PHE A 68 6.61 1.38 6.86
C PHE A 68 6.08 0.00 7.25
N PRO A 69 6.78 -1.12 6.92
CA PRO A 69 6.35 -2.47 7.30
C PRO A 69 6.26 -2.65 8.82
N GLU A 70 7.09 -1.95 9.61
CA GLU A 70 7.01 -1.96 11.06
C GLU A 70 5.69 -1.41 11.59
N ILE A 71 5.18 -0.31 11.00
CA ILE A 71 3.89 0.27 11.38
C ILE A 71 2.74 -0.63 10.91
N ALA A 72 2.87 -1.19 9.71
CA ALA A 72 1.87 -2.14 9.19
C ALA A 72 1.72 -3.35 10.11
N SER A 73 2.84 -3.93 10.56
CA SER A 73 2.85 -5.05 11.50
C SER A 73 2.30 -4.66 12.87
N LEU A 74 2.77 -3.55 13.45
CA LEU A 74 2.32 -3.03 14.75
C LEU A 74 0.80 -2.82 14.82
N LEU A 75 0.22 -2.34 13.72
CA LEU A 75 -1.21 -2.06 13.64
C LEU A 75 -2.04 -3.21 13.07
N ASN A 76 -1.46 -4.41 12.90
CA ASN A 76 -2.13 -5.57 12.31
C ASN A 76 -2.84 -5.20 10.99
N CYS A 77 -2.12 -4.52 10.07
CA CYS A 77 -2.57 -4.32 8.71
C CYS A 77 -2.29 -5.57 7.86
N ASP A 78 -2.94 -5.68 6.70
CA ASP A 78 -2.82 -6.86 5.84
C ASP A 78 -1.45 -6.95 5.16
N GLY A 79 -0.78 -5.81 4.93
CA GLY A 79 0.52 -5.82 4.27
C GLY A 79 1.19 -4.46 4.17
N CYS A 80 2.28 -4.45 3.41
CA CYS A 80 3.03 -3.24 3.09
C CYS A 80 3.41 -3.18 1.61
N HIS A 81 3.73 -1.98 1.15
CA HIS A 81 4.29 -1.72 -0.17
C HIS A 81 5.63 -1.01 -0.01
N VAL A 82 6.67 -1.55 -0.63
CA VAL A 82 8.05 -1.02 -0.54
C VAL A 82 8.58 -0.59 -1.91
N GLY A 83 9.44 0.42 -1.93
CA GLY A 83 10.20 0.82 -3.11
C GLY A 83 11.48 0.01 -3.28
N GLN A 84 12.20 0.21 -4.39
CA GLN A 84 13.45 -0.51 -4.69
C GLN A 84 14.62 -0.13 -3.78
N LYS A 85 14.64 1.12 -3.28
CA LYS A 85 15.67 1.63 -2.37
C LYS A 85 15.33 1.37 -0.90
N ASP A 86 14.15 0.80 -0.66
CA ASP A 86 13.66 0.52 0.69
C ASP A 86 14.14 -0.86 1.18
N LYS A 87 13.46 -1.42 2.11
CA LYS A 87 13.83 -2.72 2.69
C LYS A 87 13.65 -3.86 1.69
N GLU A 88 14.62 -4.76 1.64
CA GLU A 88 14.53 -5.95 0.79
C GLU A 88 13.32 -6.82 1.19
N ILE A 89 12.59 -7.33 0.18
CA ILE A 89 11.35 -8.10 0.37
C ILE A 89 11.54 -9.30 1.29
N SER A 90 12.63 -10.05 1.07
CA SER A 90 12.99 -11.21 1.87
C SER A 90 13.18 -10.87 3.35
N LEU A 91 13.84 -9.75 3.64
CA LEU A 91 14.03 -9.24 5.01
C LEU A 91 12.71 -8.78 5.63
N VAL A 92 11.87 -8.08 4.86
CA VAL A 92 10.54 -7.66 5.35
C VAL A 92 9.71 -8.87 5.73
N LYS A 93 9.65 -9.89 4.88
CA LYS A 93 8.88 -11.12 5.14
C LYS A 93 9.43 -11.92 6.32
N LYS A 94 10.76 -12.00 6.43
CA LYS A 94 11.42 -12.67 7.56
C LYS A 94 11.13 -11.99 8.90
N LYS A 95 11.22 -10.63 8.90
CA LYS A 95 11.09 -9.84 10.13
C LYS A 95 9.62 -9.62 10.54
N PHE A 96 8.71 -9.44 9.59
CA PHE A 96 7.30 -9.09 9.84
C PHE A 96 6.38 -10.21 9.35
N LYS A 97 6.42 -11.36 10.00
CA LYS A 97 5.66 -12.57 9.63
C LYS A 97 4.14 -12.38 9.62
N THR A 98 3.64 -11.37 10.33
CA THR A 98 2.21 -11.02 10.35
C THR A 98 1.73 -10.39 9.04
N LEU A 99 2.64 -9.80 8.25
CA LEU A 99 2.31 -9.17 6.97
C LEU A 99 2.19 -10.23 5.87
N LYS A 100 0.97 -10.56 5.51
CA LYS A 100 0.67 -11.57 4.48
C LYS A 100 0.91 -11.04 3.06
N ILE A 101 0.85 -9.71 2.87
CA ILE A 101 0.94 -9.07 1.57
C ILE A 101 2.13 -8.11 1.57
N VAL A 102 3.12 -8.38 0.69
CA VAL A 102 4.25 -7.48 0.45
C VAL A 102 4.30 -7.15 -1.02
N GLY A 103 4.01 -5.90 -1.34
CA GLY A 103 4.09 -5.38 -2.71
C GLY A 103 5.35 -4.57 -2.94
N VAL A 104 5.76 -4.45 -4.19
CA VAL A 104 6.97 -3.70 -4.56
C VAL A 104 6.78 -2.92 -5.85
N THR A 105 7.35 -1.70 -5.89
CA THR A 105 7.46 -0.91 -7.13
C THR A 105 8.62 -1.43 -7.97
N CYS A 106 8.36 -1.71 -9.25
CA CYS A 106 9.38 -2.21 -10.20
C CYS A 106 9.69 -1.23 -11.33
N HIS A 107 9.23 0.03 -11.22
CA HIS A 107 9.34 1.03 -12.29
C HIS A 107 8.82 0.43 -13.62
N ASN A 108 9.62 0.47 -14.71
CA ASN A 108 9.31 -0.16 -15.99
C ASN A 108 10.17 -1.41 -16.26
N SER A 109 10.76 -2.00 -15.21
CA SER A 109 11.74 -3.08 -15.35
C SER A 109 11.13 -4.47 -15.11
N LYS A 110 10.99 -5.25 -16.18
CA LYS A 110 10.62 -6.67 -16.13
C LYS A 110 11.61 -7.48 -15.27
N LYS A 111 12.93 -7.18 -15.37
CA LYS A 111 13.99 -7.87 -14.60
C LYS A 111 13.76 -7.70 -13.10
N ILE A 112 13.49 -6.47 -12.65
CA ILE A 112 13.20 -6.17 -11.24
C ILE A 112 11.93 -6.90 -10.81
N ALA A 113 10.87 -6.87 -11.61
CA ALA A 113 9.61 -7.54 -11.29
C ALA A 113 9.81 -9.05 -11.08
N LEU A 114 10.47 -9.74 -12.01
CA LEU A 114 10.75 -11.17 -11.91
C LEU A 114 11.61 -11.51 -10.68
N SER A 115 12.66 -10.71 -10.41
CA SER A 115 13.49 -10.88 -9.22
C SER A 115 12.66 -10.69 -7.93
N SER A 116 11.78 -9.68 -7.90
CA SER A 116 10.92 -9.42 -6.75
C SER A 116 9.94 -10.56 -6.47
N VAL A 117 9.36 -11.15 -7.51
CA VAL A 117 8.49 -12.32 -7.38
C VAL A 117 9.27 -13.51 -6.82
N LYS A 118 10.48 -13.78 -7.33
CA LYS A 118 11.37 -14.84 -6.80
C LYS A 118 11.70 -14.62 -5.30
N LYS A 119 11.82 -13.36 -4.86
CA LYS A 119 12.04 -12.99 -3.46
C LYS A 119 10.77 -13.01 -2.62
N GLY A 120 9.63 -13.39 -3.20
CA GLY A 120 8.37 -13.59 -2.52
C GLY A 120 7.44 -12.38 -2.47
N ALA A 121 7.58 -11.42 -3.39
CA ALA A 121 6.59 -10.35 -3.52
C ALA A 121 5.20 -10.94 -3.82
N SER A 122 4.18 -10.41 -3.14
CA SER A 122 2.79 -10.82 -3.35
C SER A 122 2.20 -10.18 -4.61
N TYR A 123 2.71 -9.02 -5.00
CA TYR A 123 2.43 -8.34 -6.25
C TYR A 123 3.55 -7.37 -6.60
N VAL A 124 3.61 -6.99 -7.86
CA VAL A 124 4.53 -5.97 -8.38
C VAL A 124 3.74 -4.83 -9.00
N ALA A 125 4.24 -3.61 -8.84
CA ALA A 125 3.65 -2.40 -9.42
C ALA A 125 4.62 -1.83 -10.46
N PHE A 126 4.13 -1.71 -11.69
CA PHE A 126 4.85 -1.01 -12.77
C PHE A 126 4.42 0.46 -12.78
N GLY A 127 5.36 1.35 -13.06
CA GLY A 127 5.15 2.80 -13.14
C GLY A 127 6.21 3.59 -12.36
N SER A 128 6.37 4.89 -12.64
CA SER A 128 5.53 5.60 -13.61
C SER A 128 6.06 5.36 -15.02
N PHE A 129 5.18 5.24 -16.02
CA PHE A 129 5.57 5.11 -17.42
C PHE A 129 5.87 6.47 -18.07
N TYR A 130 5.37 7.55 -17.47
CA TYR A 130 5.57 8.92 -17.90
C TYR A 130 6.20 9.75 -16.78
N LYS A 131 6.84 10.86 -17.14
CA LYS A 131 7.37 11.82 -16.16
C LYS A 131 6.27 12.26 -15.20
N THR A 132 6.57 12.28 -13.91
CA THR A 132 5.62 12.65 -12.87
C THR A 132 6.27 13.52 -11.82
N ASN A 133 5.55 14.53 -11.35
CA ASN A 133 5.99 15.40 -10.24
C ASN A 133 5.67 14.84 -8.85
N THR A 134 4.89 13.74 -8.78
CA THR A 134 4.47 13.11 -7.51
C THR A 134 5.53 12.18 -6.92
N LYS A 135 6.49 11.75 -7.72
CA LYS A 135 7.64 10.96 -7.28
C LYS A 135 8.86 11.44 -8.06
N LYS A 136 9.77 12.17 -7.41
CA LYS A 136 11.10 12.38 -7.97
C LYS A 136 11.80 11.02 -7.98
N THR A 137 11.99 10.47 -9.16
CA THR A 137 12.80 9.28 -9.41
C THR A 137 14.26 9.64 -9.37
#